data_0575d143f7859ab588609ed28f1ee594
#
_entry.id   0575d143f7859ab588609ed28f1ee594
#
_cell.length_a   1.000
_cell.length_b   1.000
_cell.length_c   1.000
_cell.angle_alpha   90.00
_cell.angle_beta   90.00
_cell.angle_gamma   90.00
#
_symmetry.space_group_name_H-M   'P 1'
#
loop_
_entity.id
_entity.type
_entity.pdbx_description
1 polymer ?
#
loop_
_entity_poly.entity_id
_entity_poly.type
_entity_poly.pdbx_seq_one_letter_code
_entity_poly.pdbx_strand_id
1 'polypeptide(L)'
;MKVRTLIVDDEGLSRRGVELRLRTAPDFEIVAQCASGREALAAIQQYKPDLVFLDIQMPGMSGFEVLAHLPQESLPVVVFVTAYDQYAI
;
A
#
# COMPACT_ATOMS: atom_id res chain seq x y z
N MET A 1 -8.87 7.86 -17.12
CA MET A 1 -8.55 8.23 -15.74
C MET A 1 -7.78 7.10 -15.10
N LYS A 2 -6.70 7.40 -14.40
CA LYS A 2 -5.90 6.37 -13.77
C LYS A 2 -6.01 6.45 -12.26
N VAL A 3 -6.04 5.28 -11.62
CA VAL A 3 -6.02 5.16 -10.17
C VAL A 3 -4.56 5.22 -9.72
N ARG A 4 -4.20 6.28 -9.03
CA ARG A 4 -2.82 6.46 -8.54
C ARG A 4 -2.63 5.59 -7.31
N THR A 5 -1.69 4.66 -7.40
CA THR A 5 -1.58 3.54 -6.48
C THR A 5 -0.23 3.52 -5.78
N LEU A 6 -0.27 3.30 -4.47
CA LEU A 6 0.92 3.10 -3.65
C LEU A 6 0.97 1.66 -3.17
N ILE A 7 2.15 1.05 -3.21
CA ILE A 7 2.34 -0.31 -2.71
C ILE A 7 3.26 -0.24 -1.49
N VAL A 8 2.80 -0.78 -0.37
CA VAL A 8 3.56 -0.76 0.90
C VAL A 8 3.69 -2.17 1.45
N ASP A 9 4.93 -2.66 1.51
CA ASP A 9 5.23 -3.98 2.03
C ASP A 9 6.72 -4.02 2.34
N ASP A 10 7.12 -4.58 3.48
CA ASP A 10 8.53 -4.66 3.85
C ASP A 10 9.28 -5.72 3.04
N GLU A 11 8.58 -6.60 2.34
CA GLU A 11 9.20 -7.64 1.53
C GLU A 11 9.14 -7.28 0.04
N GLY A 12 10.32 -7.24 -0.58
CA GLY A 12 10.44 -6.89 -2.00
C GLY A 12 9.68 -7.84 -2.92
N LEU A 13 9.66 -9.13 -2.61
CA LEU A 13 8.94 -10.10 -3.42
C LEU A 13 7.43 -9.88 -3.38
N SER A 14 6.91 -9.51 -2.22
CA SER A 14 5.49 -9.19 -2.09
C SER A 14 5.12 -7.96 -2.90
N ARG A 15 5.95 -6.90 -2.82
CA ARG A 15 5.73 -5.70 -3.65
C ARG A 15 5.75 -6.05 -5.13
N ARG A 16 6.71 -6.88 -5.53
CA ARG A 16 6.84 -7.30 -6.92
C ARG A 16 5.59 -8.05 -7.40
N GLY A 17 5.03 -8.91 -6.54
CA GLY A 17 3.82 -9.64 -6.88
C GLY A 17 2.64 -8.73 -7.18
N VAL A 18 2.45 -7.70 -6.36
CA VAL A 18 1.39 -6.72 -6.58
C VAL A 18 1.67 -5.92 -7.85
N GLU A 19 2.91 -5.48 -8.02
CA GLU A 19 3.32 -4.74 -9.21
C GLU A 19 3.02 -5.50 -10.50
N LEU A 20 3.37 -6.78 -10.53
CA LEU A 20 3.16 -7.60 -11.74
C LEU A 20 1.68 -7.76 -12.06
N ARG A 21 0.84 -7.89 -11.04
CA ARG A 21 -0.60 -7.99 -11.25
C ARG A 21 -1.18 -6.68 -11.78
N LEU A 22 -0.69 -5.56 -11.29
CA LEU A 22 -1.19 -4.27 -11.73
C LEU A 22 -0.73 -3.90 -13.14
N ARG A 23 0.35 -4.49 -13.62
CA ARG A 23 0.81 -4.26 -14.99
C ARG A 23 -0.21 -4.66 -16.04
N THR A 24 -1.07 -5.63 -15.71
CA THR A 24 -2.12 -6.06 -16.64
C THR A 24 -3.40 -5.27 -16.49
N ALA A 25 -3.41 -4.28 -15.60
CA ALA A 25 -4.56 -3.43 -15.33
C ALA A 25 -4.20 -1.99 -15.68
N PRO A 26 -4.45 -1.55 -16.91
CA PRO A 26 -3.96 -0.25 -17.39
C PRO A 26 -4.56 0.95 -16.67
N ASP A 27 -5.64 0.76 -15.94
CA ASP A 27 -6.26 1.84 -15.18
C ASP A 27 -5.50 2.20 -13.90
N PHE A 28 -4.52 1.39 -13.52
CA PHE A 28 -3.73 1.62 -12.30
C PHE A 28 -2.36 2.17 -12.65
N GLU A 29 -1.97 3.22 -11.94
CA GLU A 29 -0.64 3.80 -12.08
C GLU A 29 0.08 3.69 -10.74
N ILE A 30 1.19 2.95 -10.70
CA ILE A 30 1.98 2.84 -9.47
C ILE A 30 2.82 4.10 -9.33
N VAL A 31 2.50 4.92 -8.34
CA VAL A 31 3.22 6.18 -8.14
C VAL A 31 4.44 6.02 -7.24
N ALA A 32 4.44 5.02 -6.35
CA ALA A 32 5.58 4.73 -5.50
C ALA A 32 5.44 3.36 -4.85
N GLN A 33 6.55 2.84 -4.33
CA GLN A 33 6.57 1.62 -3.53
C GLN A 33 7.37 1.91 -2.27
N CYS A 34 6.89 1.42 -1.14
CA CYS A 34 7.49 1.68 0.16
C CYS A 34 7.77 0.38 0.90
N ALA A 35 8.85 0.37 1.68
CA ALA A 35 9.27 -0.81 2.43
C ALA A 35 8.99 -0.71 3.93
N SER A 36 8.39 0.38 4.39
CA SER A 36 8.10 0.57 5.82
C SER A 36 6.90 1.49 5.99
N GLY A 37 6.35 1.47 7.22
CA GLY A 37 5.24 2.35 7.54
C GLY A 37 5.63 3.83 7.49
N ARG A 38 6.85 4.16 7.90
CA ARG A 38 7.32 5.54 7.86
C ARG A 38 7.43 6.06 6.44
N GLU A 39 7.98 5.24 5.54
CA GLU A 39 8.04 5.59 4.12
C GLU A 39 6.64 5.78 3.56
N ALA A 40 5.71 4.92 3.97
CA ALA A 40 4.33 4.99 3.51
C ALA A 40 3.67 6.32 3.90
N LEU A 41 3.86 6.75 5.16
CA LEU A 41 3.27 8.01 5.61
C LEU A 41 3.81 9.18 4.81
N ALA A 42 5.12 9.21 4.55
CA ALA A 42 5.73 10.27 3.76
C ALA A 42 5.23 10.24 2.32
N ALA A 43 5.12 9.05 1.73
CA ALA A 43 4.68 8.90 0.35
C ALA A 43 3.21 9.27 0.18
N ILE A 44 2.36 8.91 1.13
CA ILE A 44 0.94 9.27 1.08
C ILE A 44 0.79 10.77 1.10
N GLN A 45 1.57 11.45 1.93
CA GLN A 45 1.53 12.90 2.02
C GLN A 45 2.05 13.56 0.75
N GLN A 46 3.10 13.00 0.18
CA GLN A 46 3.75 13.56 -1.01
C GLN A 46 2.95 13.31 -2.29
N TYR A 47 2.53 12.08 -2.51
CA TYR A 47 1.91 11.66 -3.76
C TYR A 47 0.39 11.72 -3.74
N LYS A 48 -0.22 11.72 -2.56
CA LYS A 48 -1.68 11.73 -2.38
C LYS A 48 -2.34 10.67 -3.27
N PRO A 49 -2.00 9.39 -3.07
CA PRO A 49 -2.54 8.33 -3.91
C PRO A 49 -4.03 8.14 -3.70
N ASP A 50 -4.68 7.56 -4.70
CA ASP A 50 -6.09 7.20 -4.61
C ASP A 50 -6.29 5.87 -3.90
N LEU A 51 -5.31 4.98 -4.04
CA LEU A 51 -5.37 3.59 -3.54
C LEU A 51 -4.04 3.20 -2.94
N VAL A 52 -4.08 2.52 -1.78
CA VAL A 52 -2.89 2.00 -1.12
C VAL A 52 -3.06 0.52 -0.87
N PHE A 53 -2.16 -0.29 -1.40
CA PHE A 53 -2.02 -1.68 -1.00
C PHE A 53 -1.06 -1.71 0.19
N LEU A 54 -1.54 -2.15 1.33
CA LEU A 54 -0.84 -1.96 2.59
C LEU A 54 -0.71 -3.28 3.33
N ASP A 55 0.53 -3.69 3.56
CA ASP A 55 0.82 -4.88 4.35
C ASP A 55 0.44 -4.61 5.82
N ILE A 56 -0.19 -5.60 6.43
CA ILE A 56 -0.59 -5.49 7.83
C ILE A 56 0.62 -5.61 8.76
N GLN A 57 1.49 -6.59 8.49
CA GLN A 57 2.61 -6.91 9.37
C GLN A 57 3.92 -6.37 8.83
N MET A 58 4.39 -5.29 9.45
CA MET A 58 5.69 -4.71 9.11
C MET A 58 6.43 -4.37 10.41
N PRO A 59 7.77 -4.53 10.43
CA PRO A 59 8.55 -4.15 11.61
C PRO A 59 8.41 -2.65 11.90
N GLY A 60 8.32 -2.32 13.17
CA GLY A 60 8.29 -0.94 13.63
C GLY A 60 6.92 -0.29 13.58
N MET A 61 6.21 -0.41 12.48
CA MET A 61 4.89 0.19 12.34
C MET A 61 4.03 -0.72 11.47
N SER A 62 2.94 -1.23 12.03
CA SER A 62 2.02 -2.09 11.30
C SER A 62 1.17 -1.29 10.32
N GLY A 63 0.51 -2.00 9.40
CA GLY A 63 -0.42 -1.35 8.47
C GLY A 63 -1.55 -0.63 9.19
N PHE A 64 -2.04 -1.20 10.30
CA PHE A 64 -3.08 -0.55 11.09
C PHE A 64 -2.58 0.74 11.72
N GLU A 65 -1.33 0.77 12.15
CA GLU A 65 -0.74 1.97 12.72
C GLU A 65 -0.56 3.06 11.66
N VAL A 66 -0.17 2.67 10.44
CA VAL A 66 -0.09 3.63 9.33
C VAL A 66 -1.46 4.28 9.13
N LEU A 67 -2.51 3.47 9.06
CA LEU A 67 -3.86 3.97 8.85
C LEU A 67 -4.28 4.93 9.98
N ALA A 68 -3.91 4.61 11.22
CA ALA A 68 -4.25 5.44 12.36
C ALA A 68 -3.59 6.83 12.33
N HIS A 69 -2.48 6.96 11.64
CA HIS A 69 -1.77 8.24 11.53
C HIS A 69 -2.27 9.11 10.37
N LEU A 70 -3.19 8.62 9.56
CA LEU A 70 -3.66 9.38 8.39
C LEU A 70 -4.82 10.30 8.78
N PRO A 71 -4.89 11.49 8.15
CA PRO A 71 -6.03 12.39 8.38
C PRO A 71 -7.32 11.75 7.91
N GLN A 72 -8.35 11.84 8.75
CA GLN A 72 -9.64 11.21 8.47
C GLN A 72 -10.31 11.77 7.21
N GLU A 73 -10.14 13.06 6.96
CA GLU A 73 -10.85 13.73 5.86
C GLU A 73 -10.20 13.50 4.50
N SER A 74 -9.05 12.86 4.43
CA SER A 74 -8.37 12.64 3.15
C SER A 74 -7.78 11.24 3.04
N LEU A 75 -8.50 10.25 3.57
CA LEU A 75 -8.04 8.87 3.50
C LEU A 75 -8.14 8.33 2.08
N PRO A 76 -7.06 7.70 1.58
CA PRO A 76 -7.16 6.94 0.34
C PRO A 76 -7.96 5.67 0.57
N VAL A 77 -8.35 5.00 -0.51
CA VAL A 77 -8.87 3.64 -0.39
C VAL A 77 -7.71 2.74 0.01
N VAL A 78 -7.88 1.95 1.06
CA VAL A 78 -6.84 1.07 1.56
C VAL A 78 -7.27 -0.38 1.39
N VAL A 79 -6.40 -1.17 0.75
CA VAL A 79 -6.57 -2.61 0.63
C VAL A 79 -5.44 -3.26 1.42
N PHE A 80 -5.80 -3.98 2.47
CA PHE A 80 -4.80 -4.70 3.25
C PHE A 80 -4.37 -5.95 2.52
N VAL A 81 -3.05 -6.16 2.47
CA VAL A 81 -2.45 -7.33 1.86
C VAL A 81 -1.78 -8.13 2.96
N THR A 82 -1.96 -9.45 2.95
CA THR A 82 -1.30 -10.32 3.91
C THR A 82 -0.61 -11.43 3.17
N ALA A 83 0.55 -11.83 3.67
CA ALA A 83 1.31 -12.94 3.11
C ALA A 83 0.78 -14.30 3.58
N TYR A 84 -0.19 -14.33 4.48
CA TYR A 84 -0.66 -15.56 5.09
C TYR A 84 -1.95 -16.02 4.45
N ASP A 85 -1.86 -17.07 3.64
CA ASP A 85 -3.02 -17.64 2.95
C ASP A 85 -4.07 -18.19 3.91
N GLN A 86 -3.66 -18.57 5.10
CA GLN A 86 -4.60 -19.12 6.08
C GLN A 86 -5.67 -18.11 6.52
N TYR A 87 -5.49 -16.87 6.23
CA TYR A 87 -6.50 -15.84 6.53
C TYR A 87 -7.43 -15.58 5.35
N ALA A 88 -7.16 -16.16 4.22
CA ALA A 88 -8.01 -16.05 3.04
C ALA A 88 -9.05 -17.17 3.11
N ILE A 89 -10.21 -16.86 3.54
CA ILE A 89 -11.28 -17.84 3.67
C ILE A 89 -12.34 -17.64 2.61
#